data_8ea864aad9d4d4c62948c720e8cc465c
#
_entry.id   8ea864aad9d4d4c62948c720e8cc465c
#
_cell.length_a   1.000
_cell.length_b   1.000
_cell.length_c   1.000
_cell.angle_alpha   90.00
_cell.angle_beta   90.00
_cell.angle_gamma   90.00
#
_symmetry.space_group_name_H-M   'P 1'
#
loop_
_entity.id
_entity.type
_entity.pdbx_description
1 polymer ?
#
loop_
_entity_poly.entity_id
_entity_poly.type
_entity_poly.pdbx_seq_one_letter_code
_entity_poly.pdbx_strand_id
1 'polypeptide(L)'
;MHNAKKAFTLIEALVSVVILAIGFAGVYALVSTSSRVMSDSIDKEKLKFQNTEIIESLHADQANILEYNGKDLSSCNSIKTSKDKEEQLKRLKVWCQKLQGEVGDKRSQDKRIIRVVKQKVGQNYVYVVSIELSGKSGKKSVFMKRIFNAD
;
A
#
# COMPACT_ATOMS: atom_id res chain seq x y z
N MET A 1 -2.26 -67.12 28.19
CA MET A 1 -2.94 -66.21 27.28
C MET A 1 -1.88 -65.59 26.36
N HIS A 2 -1.82 -66.02 25.09
CA HIS A 2 -0.90 -65.48 24.10
C HIS A 2 -1.52 -64.20 23.51
N ASN A 3 -1.00 -63.04 23.87
CA ASN A 3 -1.30 -61.78 23.20
C ASN A 3 -0.67 -61.85 21.81
N ALA A 4 -1.43 -62.22 20.78
CA ALA A 4 -1.02 -62.09 19.41
C ALA A 4 -0.88 -60.59 19.07
N LYS A 5 0.36 -60.09 19.01
CA LYS A 5 0.64 -58.77 18.50
C LYS A 5 0.23 -58.77 17.00
N LYS A 6 -0.84 -58.07 16.70
CA LYS A 6 -1.23 -57.87 15.30
C LYS A 6 -0.14 -57.12 14.58
N ALA A 7 0.53 -57.76 13.61
CA ALA A 7 1.49 -57.10 12.76
C ALA A 7 0.75 -56.12 11.84
N PHE A 8 1.25 -54.93 11.73
CA PHE A 8 0.75 -53.90 10.77
C PHE A 8 0.84 -54.48 9.33
N THR A 9 -0.24 -54.43 8.59
CA THR A 9 -0.23 -54.89 7.22
C THR A 9 0.46 -53.85 6.31
N LEU A 10 1.12 -54.31 5.26
CA LEU A 10 1.81 -53.42 4.30
C LEU A 10 0.85 -52.40 3.70
N ILE A 11 -0.40 -52.80 3.46
CA ILE A 11 -1.45 -51.91 2.92
C ILE A 11 -1.82 -50.78 3.92
N GLU A 12 -1.87 -51.10 5.19
CA GLU A 12 -2.19 -50.15 6.26
C GLU A 12 -1.11 -49.09 6.40
N ALA A 13 0.17 -49.49 6.25
CA ALA A 13 1.30 -48.56 6.21
C ALA A 13 1.23 -47.66 4.98
N LEU A 14 0.92 -48.19 3.80
CA LEU A 14 0.81 -47.40 2.57
C LEU A 14 -0.33 -46.38 2.66
N VAL A 15 -1.52 -46.79 3.13
CA VAL A 15 -2.68 -45.91 3.29
C VAL A 15 -2.35 -44.78 4.28
N SER A 16 -1.68 -45.10 5.39
CA SER A 16 -1.28 -44.10 6.38
C SER A 16 -0.34 -43.06 5.80
N VAL A 17 0.64 -43.45 4.99
CA VAL A 17 1.58 -42.51 4.33
C VAL A 17 0.84 -41.63 3.32
N VAL A 18 -0.11 -42.16 2.55
CA VAL A 18 -0.90 -41.37 1.60
C VAL A 18 -1.74 -40.33 2.33
N ILE A 19 -2.42 -40.68 3.41
CA ILE A 19 -3.24 -39.74 4.21
C ILE A 19 -2.35 -38.64 4.79
N LEU A 20 -1.16 -38.97 5.33
CA LEU A 20 -0.21 -38.00 5.82
C LEU A 20 0.28 -37.06 4.73
N ALA A 21 0.60 -37.59 3.54
CA ALA A 21 1.05 -36.78 2.40
C ALA A 21 -0.01 -35.76 1.96
N ILE A 22 -1.29 -36.15 1.88
CA ILE A 22 -2.41 -35.26 1.56
C ILE A 22 -2.56 -34.18 2.66
N GLY A 23 -2.46 -34.58 3.93
CA GLY A 23 -2.52 -33.65 5.07
C GLY A 23 -1.42 -32.58 5.01
N PHE A 24 -0.17 -32.99 4.78
CA PHE A 24 0.96 -32.05 4.62
C PHE A 24 0.80 -31.14 3.41
N ALA A 25 0.33 -31.66 2.28
CA ALA A 25 0.08 -30.83 1.09
C ALA A 25 -0.98 -29.75 1.37
N GLY A 26 -2.05 -30.09 2.10
CA GLY A 26 -3.07 -29.13 2.52
C GLY A 26 -2.53 -28.03 3.45
N VAL A 27 -1.77 -28.41 4.47
CA VAL A 27 -1.13 -27.45 5.40
C VAL A 27 -0.16 -26.54 4.63
N TYR A 28 0.67 -27.08 3.76
CA TYR A 28 1.61 -26.30 2.97
C TYR A 28 0.90 -25.27 2.08
N ALA A 29 -0.20 -25.66 1.43
CA ALA A 29 -1.01 -24.74 0.62
C ALA A 29 -1.58 -23.58 1.46
N LEU A 30 -2.10 -23.89 2.66
CA LEU A 30 -2.63 -22.88 3.59
C LEU A 30 -1.55 -21.91 4.05
N VAL A 31 -0.38 -22.39 4.46
CA VAL A 31 0.74 -21.55 4.91
C VAL A 31 1.22 -20.64 3.77
N SER A 32 1.37 -21.18 2.56
CA SER A 32 1.80 -20.41 1.39
C SER A 32 0.80 -19.29 1.05
N THR A 33 -0.50 -19.59 1.09
CA THR A 33 -1.55 -18.61 0.84
C THR A 33 -1.59 -17.55 1.93
N SER A 34 -1.51 -17.95 3.19
CA SER A 34 -1.48 -17.04 4.35
C SER A 34 -0.30 -16.06 4.26
N SER A 35 0.90 -16.54 3.95
CA SER A 35 2.09 -15.70 3.80
C SER A 35 1.93 -14.67 2.69
N ARG A 36 1.31 -15.03 1.57
CA ARG A 36 1.02 -14.10 0.47
C ARG A 36 0.03 -13.03 0.89
N VAL A 37 -1.08 -13.42 1.54
CA VAL A 37 -2.10 -12.48 2.02
C VAL A 37 -1.50 -11.51 3.05
N MET A 38 -0.67 -12.02 3.96
CA MET A 38 0.01 -11.19 4.96
C MET A 38 0.94 -10.16 4.30
N SER A 39 1.79 -10.57 3.36
CA SER A 39 2.64 -9.64 2.61
C SER A 39 1.81 -8.57 1.90
N ASP A 40 0.71 -8.97 1.30
CA ASP A 40 -0.20 -8.07 0.60
C ASP A 40 -0.86 -7.05 1.53
N SER A 41 -1.20 -7.46 2.74
CA SER A 41 -1.76 -6.58 3.77
C SER A 41 -0.73 -5.57 4.26
N ILE A 42 0.49 -6.01 4.54
CA ILE A 42 1.60 -5.14 4.97
C ILE A 42 1.87 -4.05 3.93
N ASP A 43 1.92 -4.40 2.64
CA ASP A 43 2.17 -3.42 1.58
C ASP A 43 1.05 -2.37 1.49
N LYS A 44 -0.21 -2.79 1.64
CA LYS A 44 -1.34 -1.86 1.69
C LYS A 44 -1.29 -0.94 2.92
N GLU A 45 -0.88 -1.48 4.04
CA GLU A 45 -0.78 -0.71 5.29
C GLU A 45 0.33 0.35 5.20
N LYS A 46 1.47 0.02 4.62
CA LYS A 46 2.53 0.99 4.32
C LYS A 46 2.02 2.14 3.43
N LEU A 47 1.34 1.81 2.33
CA LEU A 47 0.75 2.83 1.45
C LEU A 47 -0.29 3.69 2.18
N LYS A 48 -1.12 3.10 3.04
CA LYS A 48 -2.10 3.82 3.85
C LYS A 48 -1.43 4.77 4.84
N PHE A 49 -0.38 4.32 5.52
CA PHE A 49 0.40 5.14 6.42
C PHE A 49 1.01 6.35 5.71
N GLN A 50 1.68 6.13 4.57
CA GLN A 50 2.24 7.20 3.76
C GLN A 50 1.17 8.19 3.27
N ASN A 51 0.02 7.68 2.87
CA ASN A 51 -1.10 8.51 2.44
C ASN A 51 -1.62 9.42 3.58
N THR A 52 -1.72 8.87 4.79
CA THR A 52 -2.12 9.62 5.98
C THR A 52 -1.08 10.68 6.34
N GLU A 53 0.22 10.34 6.33
CA GLU A 53 1.32 11.28 6.58
C GLU A 53 1.27 12.47 5.59
N ILE A 54 1.07 12.20 4.31
CA ILE A 54 0.95 13.24 3.30
C ILE A 54 -0.27 14.13 3.58
N ILE A 55 -1.42 13.56 3.84
CA ILE A 55 -2.65 14.32 4.14
C ILE A 55 -2.50 15.23 5.35
N GLU A 56 -1.92 14.72 6.44
CA GLU A 56 -1.69 15.54 7.65
C GLU A 56 -0.65 16.64 7.41
N SER A 57 0.39 16.36 6.62
CA SER A 57 1.36 17.38 6.22
C SER A 57 0.75 18.45 5.31
N LEU A 58 -0.17 18.08 4.42
CA LEU A 58 -0.92 19.03 3.59
C LEU A 58 -1.86 19.90 4.43
N HIS A 59 -2.46 19.32 5.46
CA HIS A 59 -3.28 20.08 6.41
C HIS A 59 -2.45 21.13 7.16
N ALA A 60 -1.24 20.77 7.59
CA ALA A 60 -0.34 21.70 8.27
C ALA A 60 0.17 22.84 7.36
N ASP A 61 0.17 22.64 6.03
CA ASP A 61 0.60 23.63 5.03
C ASP A 61 -0.55 24.08 4.11
N GLN A 62 -1.75 24.21 4.67
CA GLN A 62 -2.98 24.53 3.94
C GLN A 62 -2.88 25.80 3.10
N ALA A 63 -2.14 26.82 3.58
CA ALA A 63 -1.90 28.05 2.86
C ALA A 63 -1.22 27.86 1.49
N ASN A 64 -0.43 26.80 1.32
CA ASN A 64 0.29 26.47 0.10
C ASN A 64 -0.30 25.24 -0.62
N ILE A 65 -1.52 24.84 -0.27
CA ILE A 65 -2.09 23.54 -0.70
C ILE A 65 -2.16 23.38 -2.23
N LEU A 66 -2.35 24.48 -2.96
CA LEU A 66 -2.42 24.48 -4.43
C LEU A 66 -1.08 24.15 -5.08
N GLU A 67 0.05 24.37 -4.40
CA GLU A 67 1.38 24.03 -4.92
C GLU A 67 1.58 22.51 -5.07
N TYR A 68 0.83 21.74 -4.31
CA TYR A 68 0.86 20.27 -4.36
C TYR A 68 -0.03 19.67 -5.46
N ASN A 69 -0.81 20.51 -6.16
CA ASN A 69 -1.73 20.02 -7.19
C ASN A 69 -0.98 19.43 -8.39
N GLY A 70 -1.41 18.23 -8.80
CA GLY A 70 -0.86 17.53 -9.97
C GLY A 70 0.54 16.98 -9.75
N LYS A 71 1.07 16.97 -8.52
CA LYS A 71 2.42 16.46 -8.26
C LYS A 71 2.44 14.93 -8.31
N ASP A 72 3.33 14.41 -9.15
CA ASP A 72 3.60 12.97 -9.29
C ASP A 72 4.83 12.60 -8.43
N LEU A 73 4.61 11.78 -7.41
CA LEU A 73 5.65 11.27 -6.50
C LEU A 73 6.34 10.01 -7.06
N SER A 74 6.31 9.79 -8.34
CA SER A 74 6.90 8.61 -8.98
C SER A 74 8.36 8.80 -9.36
N SER A 75 8.80 10.05 -9.54
CA SER A 75 10.16 10.39 -9.94
C SER A 75 10.64 11.60 -9.16
N CYS A 76 11.46 11.35 -8.13
CA CYS A 76 11.87 12.37 -7.17
C CYS A 76 12.69 13.51 -7.77
N ASN A 77 13.42 13.23 -8.85
CA ASN A 77 14.25 14.22 -9.53
C ASN A 77 13.45 15.13 -10.49
N SER A 78 12.28 14.71 -10.92
CA SER A 78 11.44 15.48 -11.85
C SER A 78 10.45 16.42 -11.16
N ILE A 79 10.32 16.35 -9.84
CA ILE A 79 9.40 17.18 -9.08
C ILE A 79 9.90 18.63 -9.08
N LYS A 80 9.03 19.54 -9.50
CA LYS A 80 9.28 20.98 -9.52
C LYS A 80 8.17 21.70 -8.76
N THR A 81 8.51 22.82 -8.16
CA THR A 81 7.58 23.75 -7.52
C THR A 81 7.78 25.16 -8.07
N SER A 82 6.90 26.07 -7.74
CA SER A 82 7.04 27.50 -8.08
C SER A 82 8.28 28.09 -7.40
N LYS A 83 8.72 29.24 -7.88
CA LYS A 83 9.80 30.00 -7.21
C LYS A 83 9.37 30.32 -5.78
N ASP A 84 10.32 30.31 -4.87
CA ASP A 84 10.11 30.59 -3.42
C ASP A 84 9.28 29.52 -2.67
N LYS A 85 9.15 28.31 -3.23
CA LYS A 85 8.45 27.16 -2.61
C LYS A 85 9.41 25.99 -2.33
N GLU A 86 10.59 26.30 -1.82
CA GLU A 86 11.62 25.28 -1.55
C GLU A 86 11.22 24.28 -0.45
N GLU A 87 10.48 24.74 0.57
CA GLU A 87 10.00 23.86 1.64
C GLU A 87 8.99 22.83 1.11
N GLN A 88 8.09 23.24 0.21
CA GLN A 88 7.14 22.34 -0.44
C GLN A 88 7.88 21.33 -1.33
N LEU A 89 8.94 21.78 -2.02
CA LEU A 89 9.79 20.90 -2.81
C LEU A 89 10.49 19.85 -1.96
N LYS A 90 11.07 20.27 -0.81
CA LYS A 90 11.71 19.35 0.14
C LYS A 90 10.72 18.28 0.63
N ARG A 91 9.52 18.67 1.04
CA ARG A 91 8.46 17.74 1.48
C ARG A 91 8.10 16.74 0.39
N LEU A 92 7.85 17.20 -0.82
CA LEU A 92 7.54 16.35 -1.97
C LEU A 92 8.65 15.34 -2.27
N LYS A 93 9.92 15.76 -2.18
CA LYS A 93 11.08 14.87 -2.37
C LYS A 93 11.17 13.83 -1.25
N VAL A 94 10.96 14.23 0.01
CA VAL A 94 10.97 13.30 1.15
C VAL A 94 9.88 12.25 0.99
N TRP A 95 8.64 12.63 0.65
CA TRP A 95 7.55 11.67 0.41
C TRP A 95 7.87 10.73 -0.75
N CYS A 96 8.42 11.26 -1.83
CA CYS A 96 8.84 10.45 -2.97
C CYS A 96 9.90 9.41 -2.57
N GLN A 97 10.94 9.82 -1.84
CA GLN A 97 12.01 8.93 -1.37
C GLN A 97 11.47 7.86 -0.41
N LYS A 98 10.60 8.22 0.52
CA LYS A 98 9.94 7.26 1.41
C LYS A 98 9.13 6.22 0.62
N LEU A 99 8.34 6.67 -0.36
CA LEU A 99 7.56 5.76 -1.21
C LEU A 99 8.46 4.81 -2.01
N GLN A 100 9.60 5.30 -2.52
CA GLN A 100 10.58 4.43 -3.21
C GLN A 100 11.20 3.41 -2.26
N GLY A 101 11.58 3.82 -1.05
CA GLY A 101 12.19 2.94 -0.05
C GLY A 101 11.24 1.86 0.48
N GLU A 102 9.96 2.19 0.70
CA GLU A 102 9.00 1.26 1.33
C GLU A 102 8.24 0.38 0.33
N VAL A 103 7.95 0.90 -0.86
CA VAL A 103 7.10 0.24 -1.86
C VAL A 103 7.90 -0.11 -3.12
N GLY A 104 9.12 0.41 -3.24
CA GLY A 104 9.99 0.26 -4.39
C GLY A 104 9.73 1.28 -5.50
N ASP A 105 10.51 1.18 -6.57
CA ASP A 105 10.38 2.06 -7.72
C ASP A 105 9.03 1.91 -8.42
N LYS A 106 8.59 3.01 -9.05
CA LYS A 106 7.37 3.02 -9.84
C LYS A 106 7.45 2.04 -11.00
N ARG A 107 6.41 1.25 -11.17
CA ARG A 107 6.18 0.40 -12.34
C ARG A 107 5.13 1.04 -13.27
N SER A 108 4.99 0.52 -14.48
CA SER A 108 4.15 1.11 -15.53
C SER A 108 2.71 1.44 -15.13
N GLN A 109 2.10 0.64 -14.25
CA GLN A 109 0.71 0.82 -13.81
C GLN A 109 0.58 1.51 -12.44
N ASP A 110 1.69 1.84 -11.80
CA ASP A 110 1.66 2.49 -10.49
C ASP A 110 1.31 3.97 -10.63
N LYS A 111 0.47 4.45 -9.73
CA LYS A 111 0.08 5.86 -9.63
C LYS A 111 0.51 6.38 -8.26
N ARG A 112 1.14 7.52 -8.25
CA ARG A 112 1.60 8.21 -7.04
C ARG A 112 1.36 9.70 -7.20
N ILE A 113 0.09 10.10 -7.14
CA ILE A 113 -0.32 11.43 -7.54
C ILE A 113 -1.12 12.13 -6.43
N ILE A 114 -0.85 13.42 -6.26
CA ILE A 114 -1.62 14.33 -5.41
C ILE A 114 -2.42 15.23 -6.34
N ARG A 115 -3.72 15.36 -6.09
CA ARG A 115 -4.61 16.29 -6.79
C ARG A 115 -5.33 17.16 -5.79
N VAL A 116 -5.35 18.46 -6.07
CA VAL A 116 -6.05 19.46 -5.29
C VAL A 116 -7.02 20.19 -6.19
N VAL A 117 -8.31 20.18 -5.85
CA VAL A 117 -9.33 20.86 -6.62
C VAL A 117 -10.04 21.85 -5.70
N LYS A 118 -10.07 23.13 -6.10
CA LYS A 118 -10.89 24.14 -5.42
C LYS A 118 -12.34 24.00 -5.87
N GLN A 119 -13.25 23.83 -4.94
CA GLN A 119 -14.67 23.62 -5.20
C GLN A 119 -15.50 24.60 -4.39
N LYS A 120 -16.56 25.16 -4.99
CA LYS A 120 -17.52 26.02 -4.29
C LYS A 120 -18.59 25.16 -3.64
N VAL A 121 -18.82 25.37 -2.34
CA VAL A 121 -19.87 24.70 -1.57
C VAL A 121 -20.70 25.80 -0.85
N GLY A 122 -21.89 26.04 -1.35
CA GLY A 122 -22.68 27.16 -0.90
C GLY A 122 -22.03 28.50 -1.22
N GLN A 123 -21.79 29.33 -0.21
CA GLN A 123 -21.09 30.61 -0.34
C GLN A 123 -19.56 30.49 -0.13
N ASN A 124 -19.07 29.37 0.39
CA ASN A 124 -17.68 29.18 0.74
C ASN A 124 -16.94 28.34 -0.32
N TYR A 125 -15.62 28.45 -0.33
CA TYR A 125 -14.74 27.58 -1.11
C TYR A 125 -14.10 26.53 -0.22
N VAL A 126 -13.90 25.35 -0.79
CA VAL A 126 -13.17 24.26 -0.13
C VAL A 126 -12.12 23.69 -1.10
N TYR A 127 -11.06 23.18 -0.54
CA TYR A 127 -10.10 22.38 -1.28
C TYR A 127 -10.39 20.89 -1.08
N VAL A 128 -10.60 20.21 -2.17
CA VAL A 128 -10.75 18.76 -2.18
C VAL A 128 -9.41 18.16 -2.58
N VAL A 129 -8.73 17.60 -1.61
CA VAL A 129 -7.46 16.89 -1.82
C VAL A 129 -7.72 15.42 -2.03
N SER A 130 -7.18 14.86 -3.08
CA SER A 130 -7.20 13.43 -3.35
C SER A 130 -5.79 12.92 -3.61
N ILE A 131 -5.42 11.84 -2.93
CA ILE A 131 -4.12 11.19 -3.07
C ILE A 131 -4.36 9.76 -3.50
N GLU A 132 -3.70 9.36 -4.57
CA GLU A 132 -3.70 8.00 -5.07
C GLU A 132 -2.28 7.46 -5.05
N LEU A 133 -2.03 6.49 -4.18
CA LEU A 133 -0.75 5.81 -4.07
C LEU A 133 -0.92 4.35 -4.43
N SER A 134 -0.13 3.87 -5.36
CA SER A 134 -0.11 2.46 -5.74
C SER A 134 1.32 1.93 -5.89
N GLY A 135 1.43 0.62 -5.77
CA GLY A 135 2.65 -0.13 -5.95
C GLY A 135 2.38 -1.53 -6.48
N LYS A 136 3.44 -2.25 -6.80
CA LYS A 136 3.38 -3.61 -7.35
C LYS A 136 2.52 -3.70 -8.63
N SER A 137 2.75 -2.79 -9.57
CA SER A 137 2.06 -2.70 -10.86
C SER A 137 0.56 -2.43 -10.73
N GLY A 138 0.17 -1.54 -9.81
CA GLY A 138 -1.21 -1.15 -9.58
C GLY A 138 -2.04 -2.16 -8.78
N LYS A 139 -1.50 -3.34 -8.46
CA LYS A 139 -2.21 -4.38 -7.69
C LYS A 139 -2.49 -3.97 -6.25
N LYS A 140 -1.68 -3.06 -5.72
CA LYS A 140 -1.81 -2.48 -4.38
C LYS A 140 -2.03 -1.00 -4.55
N SER A 141 -3.21 -0.52 -4.26
CA SER A 141 -3.53 0.91 -4.33
C SER A 141 -4.31 1.34 -3.10
N VAL A 142 -4.02 2.56 -2.66
CA VAL A 142 -4.75 3.25 -1.61
C VAL A 142 -5.15 4.61 -2.15
N PHE A 143 -6.42 4.92 -2.04
CA PHE A 143 -6.97 6.21 -2.38
C PHE A 143 -7.48 6.88 -1.12
N MET A 144 -7.12 8.16 -0.92
CA MET A 144 -7.61 8.95 0.19
C MET A 144 -8.10 10.30 -0.34
N LYS A 145 -9.20 10.77 0.21
CA LYS A 145 -9.79 12.07 -0.12
C LYS A 145 -10.11 12.81 1.16
N ARG A 146 -9.74 14.09 1.23
CA ARG A 146 -10.05 14.96 2.37
C ARG A 146 -10.44 16.34 1.87
N ILE A 147 -11.30 17.00 2.64
CA ILE A 147 -11.78 18.35 2.34
C ILE A 147 -11.15 19.29 3.38
N PHE A 148 -10.63 20.42 2.90
CA PHE A 148 -10.08 21.50 3.71
C PHE A 148 -10.84 22.78 3.39
N ASN A 149 -11.04 23.64 4.38
CA ASN A 149 -11.63 24.94 4.14
C ASN A 149 -10.67 25.81 3.32
N ALA A 150 -11.19 26.63 2.44
CA ALA A 150 -10.40 27.60 1.67
C ALA A 150 -10.68 28.99 2.28
N ASP A 151 -10.05 29.22 3.45
CA ASP A 151 -10.09 30.54 4.10
C ASP A 151 -9.19 31.54 3.36
#